data_22fff4d9ba96fa9e061f5639f90382e0
#
_entry.id   22fff4d9ba96fa9e061f5639f90382e0
#
_cell.length_a   1.000
_cell.length_b   1.000
_cell.length_c   1.000
_cell.angle_alpha   90.00
_cell.angle_beta   90.00
_cell.angle_gamma   90.00
#
_symmetry.space_group_name_H-M   'P 1'
#
loop_
_entity.id
_entity.type
_entity.pdbx_description
1 polymer ?
#
loop_
_entity_poly.entity_id
_entity_poly.type
_entity_poly.pdbx_seq_one_letter_code
_entity_poly.pdbx_strand_id
1 'polypeptide(L)'
;RSETYRAAQACITDVHTQHPHSRLWGNGTTSSSDGQFFRASDRAAKRGDINLHYGSEPGTKFYSHLSDQYGYFGILPISPTESEAAYVLDGLFDQDTVLDIQEHFTDTGGASDHIFGLFALIGKRFSPRLRNLKDRKFHTFERSDAYPTLSNHIGAPINTALILDHWDDLL
;
A
#
# COMPACT_ATOMS: atom_id res chain seq x y z
N ARG A 1 -7.70 -6.95 22.41
CA ARG A 1 -6.37 -6.30 22.58
C ARG A 1 -5.94 -5.52 21.31
N SER A 2 -6.13 -6.06 20.10
CA SER A 2 -5.79 -5.34 18.86
C SER A 2 -6.66 -4.09 18.64
N GLU A 3 -7.96 -4.19 18.87
CA GLU A 3 -8.91 -3.06 18.79
C GLU A 3 -8.56 -1.95 19.77
N THR A 4 -8.23 -2.31 21.03
CA THR A 4 -7.81 -1.32 22.04
C THR A 4 -6.54 -0.60 21.64
N TYR A 5 -5.58 -1.32 21.02
CA TYR A 5 -4.33 -0.71 20.52
C TYR A 5 -4.61 0.24 19.37
N ARG A 6 -5.43 -0.17 18.38
CA ARG A 6 -5.82 0.68 17.23
C ARG A 6 -6.54 1.94 17.68
N ALA A 7 -7.51 1.82 18.57
CA ALA A 7 -8.22 2.97 19.12
C ALA A 7 -7.29 3.95 19.85
N ALA A 8 -6.33 3.46 20.63
CA ALA A 8 -5.34 4.30 21.28
C ALA A 8 -4.41 5.00 20.27
N GLN A 9 -3.98 4.28 19.23
CA GLN A 9 -3.18 4.86 18.15
C GLN A 9 -3.96 5.93 17.39
N ALA A 10 -5.24 5.68 17.07
CA ALA A 10 -6.11 6.66 16.41
C ALA A 10 -6.21 7.95 17.23
N CYS A 11 -6.46 7.87 18.53
CA CYS A 11 -6.49 9.04 19.41
C CYS A 11 -5.18 9.85 19.38
N ILE A 12 -4.03 9.17 19.38
CA ILE A 12 -2.73 9.86 19.31
C ILE A 12 -2.56 10.54 17.94
N THR A 13 -2.94 9.86 16.85
CA THR A 13 -2.88 10.39 15.50
C THR A 13 -3.80 11.63 15.37
N ASP A 14 -5.00 11.56 15.89
CA ASP A 14 -5.98 12.67 15.82
C ASP A 14 -5.48 13.91 16.57
N VAL A 15 -4.89 13.72 17.74
CA VAL A 15 -4.25 14.83 18.48
C VAL A 15 -3.05 15.38 17.70
N HIS A 16 -2.23 14.49 17.10
CA HIS A 16 -1.08 14.88 16.30
C HIS A 16 -1.48 15.70 15.07
N THR A 17 -2.55 15.33 14.35
CA THR A 17 -3.03 16.06 13.16
C THR A 17 -3.51 17.48 13.48
N GLN A 18 -3.97 17.71 14.71
CA GLN A 18 -4.42 19.02 15.17
C GLN A 18 -3.26 19.94 15.59
N HIS A 19 -2.06 19.38 15.81
CA HIS A 19 -0.92 20.15 16.24
C HIS A 19 -0.43 21.10 15.12
N PRO A 20 -0.16 22.39 15.40
CA PRO A 20 0.24 23.37 14.38
C PRO A 20 1.48 22.95 13.56
N HIS A 21 2.47 22.30 14.18
CA HIS A 21 3.67 21.83 13.48
C HIS A 21 3.38 20.71 12.49
N SER A 22 2.42 19.83 12.76
CA SER A 22 2.06 18.75 11.83
C SER A 22 1.55 19.30 10.51
N ARG A 23 0.81 20.40 10.55
CA ARG A 23 0.27 21.07 9.36
C ARG A 23 1.31 21.78 8.49
N LEU A 24 2.53 21.97 9.00
CA LEU A 24 3.64 22.51 8.21
C LEU A 24 4.16 21.49 7.18
N TRP A 25 3.95 20.18 7.44
CA TRP A 25 4.44 19.09 6.61
C TRP A 25 3.42 18.62 5.57
N GLY A 26 2.15 18.63 5.93
CA GLY A 26 1.06 18.20 5.07
C GLY A 26 -0.31 18.48 5.67
N ASN A 27 -1.33 18.15 4.91
CA ASN A 27 -2.73 18.37 5.30
C ASN A 27 -3.47 17.08 5.71
N GLY A 28 -2.77 15.94 5.78
CA GLY A 28 -3.36 14.66 6.15
C GLY A 28 -4.08 13.94 5.00
N THR A 29 -3.86 14.35 3.74
CA THR A 29 -4.50 13.72 2.57
C THR A 29 -3.60 12.75 1.81
N THR A 30 -2.32 12.71 2.17
CA THR A 30 -1.33 11.85 1.53
C THR A 30 -0.72 10.91 2.55
N SER A 31 -0.45 9.68 2.15
CA SER A 31 0.19 8.69 3.02
C SER A 31 1.21 7.83 2.27
N SER A 32 2.05 7.17 3.03
CA SER A 32 2.96 6.14 2.54
C SER A 32 2.95 4.92 3.43
N SER A 33 3.32 3.77 2.88
CA SER A 33 3.50 2.55 3.67
C SER A 33 4.77 1.81 3.29
N ASP A 34 5.34 1.12 4.27
CA ASP A 34 6.56 0.35 4.12
C ASP A 34 6.63 -0.77 5.17
N GLY A 35 7.32 -1.85 4.81
CA GLY A 35 7.54 -2.99 5.66
C GLY A 35 8.92 -2.99 6.30
N GLN A 36 8.97 -3.13 7.63
CA GLN A 36 10.21 -3.28 8.36
C GLN A 36 10.30 -4.64 9.03
N PHE A 37 11.37 -5.39 8.76
CA PHE A 37 11.63 -6.69 9.36
C PHE A 37 12.38 -6.55 10.69
N PHE A 38 11.91 -7.28 11.70
CA PHE A 38 12.53 -7.40 13.01
C PHE A 38 12.83 -8.86 13.30
N ARG A 39 14.09 -9.15 13.60
CA ARG A 39 14.51 -10.49 14.02
C ARG A 39 13.91 -10.84 15.36
N ALA A 40 13.44 -12.08 15.49
CA ALA A 40 13.00 -12.61 16.78
C ALA A 40 14.24 -12.87 17.66
N SER A 41 14.13 -12.54 18.96
CA SER A 41 15.13 -12.98 19.93
C SER A 41 15.06 -14.50 20.13
N ASP A 42 16.14 -15.11 20.68
CA ASP A 42 16.21 -16.53 20.96
C ASP A 42 15.01 -17.06 21.78
N ARG A 43 14.45 -16.23 22.66
CA ARG A 43 13.25 -16.55 23.45
C ARG A 43 11.96 -16.54 22.62
N ALA A 44 11.91 -15.77 21.53
CA ALA A 44 10.76 -15.61 20.65
C ALA A 44 10.93 -16.34 19.30
N ALA A 45 12.05 -17.00 19.07
CA ALA A 45 12.42 -17.65 17.80
C ALA A 45 11.36 -18.66 17.28
N LYS A 46 10.55 -19.22 18.15
CA LYS A 46 9.46 -20.14 17.77
C LYS A 46 8.21 -19.45 17.22
N ARG A 47 8.16 -18.13 17.17
CA ARG A 47 6.98 -17.33 16.78
C ARG A 47 7.15 -16.50 15.54
N GLY A 48 8.30 -16.59 14.88
CA GLY A 48 8.60 -15.86 13.65
C GLY A 48 8.80 -16.81 12.48
N ASP A 49 8.54 -16.31 11.28
CA ASP A 49 8.81 -17.01 10.03
C ASP A 49 10.20 -16.64 9.51
N ILE A 50 10.79 -17.54 8.72
CA ILE A 50 12.08 -17.31 8.08
C ILE A 50 11.85 -16.85 6.65
N ASN A 51 12.44 -15.69 6.29
CA ASN A 51 12.54 -15.26 4.90
C ASN A 51 14.03 -15.05 4.56
N LEU A 52 14.54 -15.85 3.66
CA LEU A 52 15.95 -15.84 3.26
C LEU A 52 16.42 -14.50 2.67
N HIS A 53 15.50 -13.64 2.23
CA HIS A 53 15.81 -12.27 1.81
C HIS A 53 16.37 -11.44 2.97
N TYR A 54 15.91 -11.70 4.21
CA TYR A 54 16.34 -11.01 5.43
C TYR A 54 17.39 -11.81 6.23
N GLY A 55 17.68 -13.05 5.83
CA GLY A 55 18.63 -13.95 6.47
C GLY A 55 17.99 -15.26 6.93
N SER A 56 18.75 -16.05 7.70
CA SER A 56 18.33 -17.39 8.18
C SER A 56 17.63 -17.37 9.55
N GLU A 57 17.48 -16.20 10.18
CA GLU A 57 16.86 -16.08 11.49
C GLU A 57 15.36 -15.78 11.34
N PRO A 58 14.52 -16.36 12.21
CA PRO A 58 13.09 -16.06 12.21
C PRO A 58 12.82 -14.63 12.66
N GLY A 59 11.72 -14.06 12.19
CA GLY A 59 11.33 -12.70 12.57
C GLY A 59 9.88 -12.39 12.21
N THR A 60 9.52 -11.16 12.43
CA THR A 60 8.21 -10.60 12.08
C THR A 60 8.42 -9.32 11.29
N LYS A 61 7.62 -9.11 10.28
CA LYS A 61 7.59 -7.86 9.54
C LYS A 61 6.43 -7.00 10.05
N PHE A 62 6.70 -5.73 10.30
CA PHE A 62 5.66 -4.75 10.62
C PHE A 62 5.47 -3.87 9.39
N TYR A 63 4.26 -3.90 8.86
CA TYR A 63 3.85 -3.03 7.77
C TYR A 63 3.18 -1.79 8.36
N SER A 64 3.76 -0.63 8.11
CA SER A 64 3.36 0.62 8.75
C SER A 64 2.86 1.63 7.72
N HIS A 65 1.85 2.42 8.12
CA HIS A 65 1.27 3.50 7.35
C HIS A 65 1.57 4.85 8.02
N LEU A 66 2.12 5.77 7.25
CA LEU A 66 2.57 7.09 7.70
C LEU A 66 1.84 8.17 6.89
N SER A 67 1.29 9.18 7.55
CA SER A 67 0.72 10.35 6.87
C SER A 67 1.80 11.35 6.46
N ASP A 68 1.47 12.27 5.55
CA ASP A 68 2.30 13.41 5.15
C ASP A 68 2.62 14.37 6.31
N GLN A 69 1.92 14.22 7.42
CA GLN A 69 2.16 14.94 8.67
C GLN A 69 3.18 14.26 9.59
N TYR A 70 3.89 13.21 9.12
CA TYR A 70 4.83 12.39 9.90
C TYR A 70 4.20 11.67 11.10
N GLY A 71 2.90 11.39 11.04
CA GLY A 71 2.19 10.59 12.04
C GLY A 71 1.92 9.17 11.53
N TYR A 72 2.34 8.14 12.28
CA TYR A 72 1.95 6.76 12.02
C TYR A 72 0.48 6.57 12.41
N PHE A 73 -0.35 6.11 11.47
CA PHE A 73 -1.77 5.86 11.72
C PHE A 73 -2.17 4.39 11.59
N GLY A 74 -1.31 3.54 11.05
CA GLY A 74 -1.51 2.09 10.96
C GLY A 74 -0.21 1.32 11.12
N ILE A 75 -0.23 0.23 11.90
CA ILE A 75 0.88 -0.71 12.03
C ILE A 75 0.28 -2.11 12.09
N LEU A 76 0.64 -2.96 11.11
CA LEU A 76 0.18 -4.33 10.98
C LEU A 76 1.35 -5.30 11.09
N PRO A 77 1.33 -6.25 12.04
CA PRO A 77 2.27 -7.36 12.04
C PRO A 77 1.88 -8.34 10.93
N ILE A 78 2.80 -8.62 10.02
CA ILE A 78 2.60 -9.54 8.91
C ILE A 78 3.73 -10.58 8.87
N SER A 79 3.48 -11.73 8.22
CA SER A 79 4.55 -12.69 7.98
C SER A 79 5.62 -12.08 7.05
N PRO A 80 6.91 -12.25 7.33
CA PRO A 80 7.97 -11.79 6.46
C PRO A 80 7.95 -12.46 5.08
N THR A 81 7.23 -13.57 4.92
CA THR A 81 7.09 -14.30 3.65
C THR A 81 5.94 -13.78 2.79
N GLU A 82 5.03 -12.99 3.35
CA GLU A 82 3.89 -12.44 2.63
C GLU A 82 4.23 -11.18 1.85
N SER A 83 3.49 -10.97 0.76
CA SER A 83 3.61 -9.75 -0.06
C SER A 83 2.99 -8.56 0.65
N GLU A 84 3.69 -7.46 0.72
CA GLU A 84 3.20 -6.20 1.29
C GLU A 84 2.01 -5.64 0.51
N ALA A 85 1.92 -5.93 -0.79
CA ALA A 85 0.83 -5.47 -1.64
C ALA A 85 -0.56 -5.86 -1.11
N ALA A 86 -0.68 -7.02 -0.44
CA ALA A 86 -1.93 -7.46 0.15
C ALA A 86 -2.41 -6.57 1.32
N TYR A 87 -1.49 -5.85 1.97
CA TYR A 87 -1.77 -5.05 3.18
C TYR A 87 -1.82 -3.55 2.94
N VAL A 88 -1.58 -3.11 1.69
CA VAL A 88 -1.59 -1.67 1.35
C VAL A 88 -2.94 -1.03 1.67
N LEU A 89 -4.04 -1.71 1.33
CA LEU A 89 -5.39 -1.20 1.56
C LEU A 89 -5.87 -1.39 3.00
N ASP A 90 -5.45 -2.46 3.68
CA ASP A 90 -5.90 -2.75 5.05
C ASP A 90 -5.64 -1.57 5.98
N GLY A 91 -4.45 -0.96 5.91
CA GLY A 91 -4.12 0.19 6.73
C GLY A 91 -4.88 1.47 6.36
N LEU A 92 -5.45 1.56 5.16
CA LEU A 92 -6.27 2.69 4.73
C LEU A 92 -7.73 2.52 5.14
N PHE A 93 -8.24 1.29 5.18
CA PHE A 93 -9.62 0.98 5.57
C PHE A 93 -9.78 0.75 7.06
N ASP A 94 -8.81 0.10 7.68
CA ASP A 94 -8.83 -0.29 9.10
C ASP A 94 -8.37 0.83 10.06
N GLN A 95 -8.33 2.07 9.59
CA GLN A 95 -7.96 3.21 10.43
C GLN A 95 -9.19 3.87 11.05
N ASP A 96 -9.12 4.14 12.35
CA ASP A 96 -10.15 4.86 13.11
C ASP A 96 -9.80 6.34 13.31
N THR A 97 -8.99 6.94 12.40
CA THR A 97 -8.52 8.32 12.50
C THR A 97 -9.34 9.30 11.67
N VAL A 98 -9.18 10.60 11.94
CA VAL A 98 -9.80 11.69 11.16
C VAL A 98 -9.13 11.96 9.81
N LEU A 99 -8.09 11.20 9.46
CA LEU A 99 -7.36 11.38 8.21
C LEU A 99 -8.22 10.97 7.00
N ASP A 100 -8.28 11.83 6.00
CA ASP A 100 -8.92 11.55 4.72
C ASP A 100 -7.86 11.36 3.62
N ILE A 101 -7.26 10.18 3.60
CA ILE A 101 -6.20 9.85 2.65
C ILE A 101 -6.78 9.74 1.24
N GLN A 102 -6.30 10.57 0.33
CA GLN A 102 -6.68 10.62 -1.08
C GLN A 102 -5.61 10.02 -1.99
N GLU A 103 -4.35 10.06 -1.58
CA GLU A 103 -3.21 9.54 -2.34
C GLU A 103 -2.30 8.71 -1.45
N HIS A 104 -1.87 7.55 -1.96
CA HIS A 104 -1.03 6.63 -1.22
C HIS A 104 0.21 6.23 -2.01
N PHE A 105 1.35 6.26 -1.34
CA PHE A 105 2.67 5.91 -1.87
C PHE A 105 3.18 4.63 -1.24
N THR A 106 3.83 3.78 -2.04
CA THR A 106 4.60 2.63 -1.55
C THR A 106 5.93 2.54 -2.27
N ASP A 107 6.82 1.72 -1.73
CA ASP A 107 7.98 1.25 -2.47
C ASP A 107 7.55 0.21 -3.55
N THR A 108 8.52 -0.42 -4.20
CA THR A 108 8.25 -1.44 -5.22
C THR A 108 7.67 -2.75 -4.66
N GLY A 109 7.80 -3.01 -3.36
CA GLY A 109 7.26 -4.19 -2.68
C GLY A 109 5.75 -4.15 -2.54
N GLY A 110 5.18 -2.95 -2.34
CA GLY A 110 3.73 -2.73 -2.29
C GLY A 110 3.06 -2.57 -3.65
N ALA A 111 3.83 -2.48 -4.75
CA ALA A 111 3.28 -2.21 -6.08
C ALA A 111 2.81 -3.48 -6.80
N SER A 112 1.53 -3.53 -7.16
CA SER A 112 0.99 -4.54 -8.08
C SER A 112 -0.13 -3.96 -8.95
N ASP A 113 -0.39 -4.58 -10.10
CA ASP A 113 -1.46 -4.11 -11.01
C ASP A 113 -2.84 -4.28 -10.37
N HIS A 114 -3.02 -5.29 -9.50
CA HIS A 114 -4.24 -5.48 -8.72
C HIS A 114 -4.51 -4.30 -7.77
N ILE A 115 -3.48 -3.81 -7.09
CA ILE A 115 -3.61 -2.67 -6.18
C ILE A 115 -3.97 -1.39 -6.94
N PHE A 116 -3.40 -1.16 -8.13
CA PHE A 116 -3.84 -0.07 -9.00
C PHE A 116 -5.33 -0.15 -9.33
N GLY A 117 -5.82 -1.34 -9.70
CA GLY A 117 -7.24 -1.56 -9.98
C GLY A 117 -8.12 -1.30 -8.76
N LEU A 118 -7.75 -1.81 -7.59
CA LEU A 118 -8.51 -1.59 -6.35
C LEU A 118 -8.54 -0.13 -5.94
N PHE A 119 -7.42 0.60 -6.03
CA PHE A 119 -7.40 2.04 -5.75
C PHE A 119 -8.30 2.82 -6.70
N ALA A 120 -8.34 2.46 -7.98
CA ALA A 120 -9.24 3.07 -8.95
C ALA A 120 -10.71 2.85 -8.59
N LEU A 121 -11.09 1.63 -8.15
CA LEU A 121 -12.46 1.29 -7.72
C LEU A 121 -12.91 2.12 -6.51
N ILE A 122 -12.02 2.36 -5.54
CA ILE A 122 -12.34 3.16 -4.34
C ILE A 122 -12.17 4.67 -4.55
N GLY A 123 -11.82 5.10 -5.77
CA GLY A 123 -11.67 6.53 -6.10
C GLY A 123 -10.46 7.23 -5.48
N LYS A 124 -9.45 6.46 -5.06
CA LYS A 124 -8.20 7.00 -4.48
C LYS A 124 -7.03 6.86 -5.46
N ARG A 125 -6.01 7.69 -5.30
CA ARG A 125 -4.81 7.67 -6.13
C ARG A 125 -3.75 6.75 -5.52
N PHE A 126 -3.20 5.86 -6.34
CA PHE A 126 -2.08 5.00 -5.96
C PHE A 126 -0.82 5.42 -6.73
N SER A 127 0.23 5.80 -6.02
CA SER A 127 1.46 6.36 -6.55
C SER A 127 2.69 5.60 -6.06
N PRO A 128 2.83 4.29 -6.37
CA PRO A 128 3.96 3.50 -5.92
C PRO A 128 5.22 3.81 -6.71
N ARG A 129 6.37 3.52 -6.10
CA ARG A 129 7.62 3.47 -6.83
C ARG A 129 7.64 2.26 -7.76
N LEU A 130 7.80 2.48 -9.06
CA LEU A 130 7.84 1.42 -10.06
C LEU A 130 9.28 1.02 -10.38
N ARG A 131 9.57 -0.29 -10.30
CA ARG A 131 10.83 -0.87 -10.77
C ARG A 131 10.79 -1.02 -12.29
N ASN A 132 11.95 -0.84 -12.95
CA ASN A 132 12.13 -1.08 -14.38
C ASN A 132 11.09 -0.33 -15.26
N LEU A 133 10.86 0.94 -14.96
CA LEU A 133 9.87 1.77 -15.67
C LEU A 133 10.04 1.72 -17.21
N LYS A 134 11.28 1.62 -17.69
CA LYS A 134 11.61 1.52 -19.12
C LYS A 134 11.00 0.30 -19.83
N ASP A 135 10.76 -0.78 -19.07
CA ASP A 135 10.25 -2.05 -19.59
C ASP A 135 8.72 -2.18 -19.41
N ARG A 136 8.10 -1.22 -18.72
CA ARG A 136 6.66 -1.20 -18.52
C ARG A 136 5.94 -0.62 -19.75
N LYS A 137 4.75 -1.16 -19.99
CA LYS A 137 3.85 -0.72 -21.05
C LYS A 137 2.57 -0.17 -20.46
N PHE A 138 1.99 0.82 -21.13
CA PHE A 138 0.63 1.25 -20.86
C PHE A 138 -0.35 0.24 -21.48
N HIS A 139 -1.46 -0.01 -20.80
CA HIS A 139 -2.57 -0.77 -21.33
C HIS A 139 -3.73 0.18 -21.57
N THR A 140 -4.28 0.15 -22.77
CA THR A 140 -5.34 1.04 -23.24
C THR A 140 -6.54 0.23 -23.70
N PHE A 141 -7.69 0.87 -23.87
CA PHE A 141 -8.89 0.18 -24.40
C PHE A 141 -8.74 -0.11 -25.88
N GLU A 142 -8.14 0.81 -26.64
CA GLU A 142 -7.84 0.64 -28.05
C GLU A 142 -6.47 -0.03 -28.25
N ARG A 143 -6.24 -0.49 -29.47
CA ARG A 143 -4.97 -1.09 -29.88
C ARG A 143 -3.90 0.00 -30.04
N SER A 144 -2.62 -0.40 -30.03
CA SER A 144 -1.46 0.49 -30.12
C SER A 144 -1.41 1.36 -31.38
N ASP A 145 -2.06 0.94 -32.46
CA ASP A 145 -2.18 1.67 -33.73
C ASP A 145 -3.04 2.94 -33.60
N ALA A 146 -3.96 2.99 -32.63
CA ALA A 146 -4.71 4.21 -32.32
C ALA A 146 -3.84 5.33 -31.71
N TYR A 147 -2.62 5.01 -31.27
CA TYR A 147 -1.70 5.94 -30.62
C TYR A 147 -0.32 5.96 -31.28
N PRO A 148 -0.19 6.49 -32.52
CA PRO A 148 1.04 6.35 -33.31
C PRO A 148 2.31 6.84 -32.61
N THR A 149 2.23 7.95 -31.89
CA THR A 149 3.38 8.54 -31.16
C THR A 149 3.81 7.71 -29.94
N LEU A 150 2.89 6.95 -29.32
CA LEU A 150 3.11 6.16 -28.11
C LEU A 150 3.12 4.65 -28.38
N SER A 151 3.01 4.20 -29.61
CA SER A 151 2.84 2.80 -30.00
C SER A 151 3.89 1.88 -29.38
N ASN A 152 5.14 2.34 -29.27
CA ASN A 152 6.23 1.58 -28.64
C ASN A 152 6.10 1.43 -27.11
N HIS A 153 5.23 2.22 -26.47
CA HIS A 153 4.99 2.22 -25.04
C HIS A 153 3.67 1.56 -24.65
N ILE A 154 2.86 1.15 -25.64
CA ILE A 154 1.58 0.51 -25.42
C ILE A 154 1.71 -1.00 -25.57
N GLY A 155 1.15 -1.72 -24.62
CA GLY A 155 1.07 -3.17 -24.57
C GLY A 155 -0.24 -3.71 -25.17
N ALA A 156 -0.67 -4.87 -24.74
CA ALA A 156 -1.94 -5.44 -25.14
C ALA A 156 -3.12 -4.57 -24.67
N PRO A 157 -4.22 -4.50 -25.42
CA PRO A 157 -5.42 -3.79 -25.00
C PRO A 157 -6.04 -4.43 -23.76
N ILE A 158 -6.74 -3.62 -22.97
CA ILE A 158 -7.46 -4.07 -21.77
C ILE A 158 -8.61 -5.00 -22.21
N ASN A 159 -8.73 -6.15 -21.58
CA ASN A 159 -9.83 -7.08 -21.83
C ASN A 159 -11.10 -6.60 -21.12
N THR A 160 -11.84 -5.72 -21.78
CA THR A 160 -13.09 -5.16 -21.26
C THR A 160 -14.19 -6.21 -21.10
N ALA A 161 -14.23 -7.25 -21.93
CA ALA A 161 -15.20 -8.31 -21.81
C ALA A 161 -15.02 -9.06 -20.49
N LEU A 162 -13.79 -9.43 -20.15
CA LEU A 162 -13.48 -10.08 -18.87
C LEU A 162 -13.88 -9.22 -17.66
N ILE A 163 -13.64 -7.91 -17.72
CA ILE A 163 -14.01 -6.99 -16.64
C ILE A 163 -15.55 -6.95 -16.49
N LEU A 164 -16.29 -6.87 -17.59
CA LEU A 164 -17.75 -6.81 -17.56
C LEU A 164 -18.36 -8.13 -17.09
N ASP A 165 -17.80 -9.26 -17.50
CA ASP A 165 -18.29 -10.60 -17.10
C ASP A 165 -18.13 -10.86 -15.59
N HIS A 166 -17.15 -10.21 -14.95
CA HIS A 166 -16.87 -10.34 -13.51
C HIS A 166 -17.16 -9.07 -12.71
N TRP A 167 -17.92 -8.14 -13.27
CA TRP A 167 -18.17 -6.85 -12.62
C TRP A 167 -18.81 -6.98 -11.24
N ASP A 168 -19.80 -7.88 -11.12
CA ASP A 168 -20.48 -8.11 -9.85
C ASP A 168 -19.60 -8.79 -8.78
N ASP A 169 -18.54 -9.49 -9.21
CA ASP A 169 -17.56 -10.09 -8.30
C ASP A 169 -16.54 -9.07 -7.78
N LEU A 170 -16.42 -7.90 -8.45
CA LEU A 170 -15.47 -6.84 -8.13
C LEU A 170 -16.04 -5.79 -7.15
N LEU A 171 -17.37 -5.69 -7.05
CA LEU A 171 -18.09 -4.74 -6.21
C LEU A 171 -18.50 -5.35 -4.87
#